data_4f28386aaaeae4cb5d43c389709452fd
#
_entry.id   4f28386aaaeae4cb5d43c389709452fd
#
_cell.length_a   1.000
_cell.length_b   1.000
_cell.length_c   1.000
_cell.angle_alpha   90.00
_cell.angle_beta   90.00
_cell.angle_gamma   90.00
#
_symmetry.space_group_name_H-M   'P 1'
#
loop_
_entity.id
_entity.type
_entity.pdbx_description
1 polymer ?
#
loop_
_entity_poly.entity_id
_entity_poly.type
_entity_poly.pdbx_seq_one_letter_code
_entity_poly.pdbx_strand_id
1 'polypeptide(L)'
;MAKKILIMDDDPTIADLLTEALADEGYETHMTTQSLRFYDALREHQPDLILLDLMMPYLDGRDELKLMAMGTDRQIPVIVVTADVSAVNHEKEFYEAGVAHIIYKPFDLDKLVGLVKQTIGEPEERKV
;
A
#
# COMPACT_ATOMS: atom_id res chain seq x y z
N MET A 1 13.88 14.05 -4.51
CA MET A 1 12.41 13.99 -4.61
C MET A 1 11.87 13.08 -3.53
N ALA A 2 10.79 13.50 -2.89
CA ALA A 2 10.15 12.67 -1.89
C ALA A 2 9.58 11.40 -2.52
N LYS A 3 9.71 10.29 -1.83
CA LYS A 3 9.06 9.03 -2.24
C LYS A 3 7.58 9.09 -1.95
N LYS A 4 6.78 8.56 -2.86
CA LYS A 4 5.32 8.64 -2.83
C LYS A 4 4.70 7.32 -2.41
N ILE A 5 3.74 7.40 -1.50
CA ILE A 5 2.98 6.25 -1.02
C ILE A 5 1.50 6.48 -1.29
N LEU A 6 0.88 5.54 -1.98
CA LEU A 6 -0.57 5.52 -2.18
C LEU A 6 -1.19 4.57 -1.15
N ILE A 7 -2.16 5.06 -0.40
CA ILE A 7 -2.84 4.32 0.65
C ILE A 7 -4.27 4.06 0.20
N MET A 8 -4.66 2.79 0.15
CA MET A 8 -6.00 2.36 -0.22
C MET A 8 -6.64 1.58 0.92
N ASP A 9 -7.60 2.20 1.58
CA ASP A 9 -8.35 1.59 2.68
C ASP A 9 -9.74 2.23 2.72
N ASP A 10 -10.79 1.42 2.81
CA ASP A 10 -12.16 1.91 2.87
C ASP A 10 -12.53 2.50 4.25
N ASP A 11 -11.72 2.23 5.27
CA ASP A 11 -11.87 2.85 6.58
C ASP A 11 -11.12 4.19 6.59
N PRO A 12 -11.84 5.33 6.58
CA PRO A 12 -11.17 6.63 6.55
C PRO A 12 -10.31 6.91 7.79
N THR A 13 -10.65 6.32 8.93
CA THR A 13 -9.86 6.47 10.17
C THR A 13 -8.48 5.85 9.99
N ILE A 14 -8.42 4.64 9.45
CA ILE A 14 -7.15 3.94 9.20
C ILE A 14 -6.37 4.65 8.09
N ALA A 15 -7.05 5.04 7.00
CA ALA A 15 -6.41 5.76 5.91
C ALA A 15 -5.78 7.07 6.39
N ASP A 16 -6.48 7.84 7.20
CA ASP A 16 -5.97 9.09 7.78
C ASP A 16 -4.78 8.83 8.70
N LEU A 17 -4.87 7.82 9.57
CA LEU A 17 -3.79 7.45 10.48
C LEU A 17 -2.50 7.13 9.73
N LEU A 18 -2.60 6.28 8.72
CA LEU A 18 -1.45 5.88 7.90
C LEU A 18 -0.88 7.06 7.11
N THR A 19 -1.76 7.87 6.54
CA THR A 19 -1.37 9.05 5.77
C THR A 19 -0.58 10.03 6.64
N GLU A 20 -1.08 10.36 7.83
CA GLU A 20 -0.41 11.27 8.75
C GLU A 20 0.91 10.71 9.25
N ALA A 21 0.92 9.45 9.67
CA ALA A 21 2.11 8.83 10.22
C ALA A 21 3.26 8.78 9.20
N LEU A 22 2.95 8.45 7.95
CA LEU A 22 3.97 8.37 6.91
C LEU A 22 4.37 9.75 6.39
N ALA A 23 3.45 10.71 6.36
CA ALA A 23 3.78 12.10 6.07
C ALA A 23 4.73 12.69 7.13
N ASP A 24 4.50 12.37 8.40
CA ASP A 24 5.38 12.80 9.49
C ASP A 24 6.80 12.23 9.36
N GLU A 25 6.94 11.07 8.74
CA GLU A 25 8.26 10.50 8.44
C GLU A 25 8.95 11.17 7.25
N GLY A 26 8.24 11.94 6.45
CA GLY A 26 8.78 12.67 5.30
C GLY A 26 8.36 12.14 3.94
N TYR A 27 7.50 11.12 3.88
CA TYR A 27 6.97 10.62 2.60
C TYR A 27 5.88 11.53 2.06
N GLU A 28 5.76 11.58 0.73
CA GLU A 28 4.59 12.18 0.10
C GLU A 28 3.49 11.13 0.09
N THR A 29 2.35 11.43 0.70
CA THR A 29 1.25 10.46 0.88
C THR A 29 0.00 10.91 0.17
N HIS A 30 -0.67 9.95 -0.47
CA HIS A 30 -1.97 10.14 -1.09
C HIS A 30 -2.85 8.97 -0.67
N MET A 31 -4.13 9.23 -0.43
CA MET A 31 -5.03 8.18 -0.01
C MET A 31 -6.29 8.15 -0.87
N THR A 32 -6.87 6.97 -1.01
CA THR A 32 -8.21 6.81 -1.54
C THR A 32 -8.97 5.79 -0.68
N THR A 33 -10.22 6.11 -0.38
CA THR A 33 -11.14 5.21 0.31
C THR A 33 -12.09 4.52 -0.66
N GLN A 34 -11.95 4.80 -1.96
CA GLN A 34 -12.84 4.30 -3.02
C GLN A 34 -12.06 3.43 -3.99
N SER A 35 -12.36 2.14 -3.97
CA SER A 35 -11.70 1.17 -4.84
C SER A 35 -11.83 1.49 -6.34
N LEU A 36 -12.97 2.08 -6.74
CA LEU A 36 -13.19 2.45 -8.13
C LEU A 36 -12.25 3.54 -8.64
N ARG A 37 -11.57 4.25 -7.74
CA ARG A 37 -10.60 5.29 -8.10
C ARG A 37 -9.17 4.80 -8.10
N PHE A 38 -8.96 3.52 -7.90
CA PHE A 38 -7.60 2.96 -7.77
C PHE A 38 -6.72 3.27 -8.98
N TYR A 39 -7.21 2.98 -10.18
CA TYR A 39 -6.42 3.17 -11.39
C TYR A 39 -6.14 4.64 -11.69
N ASP A 40 -7.11 5.51 -11.41
CA ASP A 40 -6.94 6.95 -11.57
C ASP A 40 -5.88 7.47 -10.61
N ALA A 41 -5.93 7.06 -9.35
CA ALA A 41 -4.94 7.44 -8.34
C ALA A 41 -3.55 6.93 -8.71
N LEU A 42 -3.47 5.69 -9.19
CA LEU A 42 -2.21 5.08 -9.62
C LEU A 42 -1.56 5.87 -10.75
N ARG A 43 -2.33 6.24 -11.77
CA ARG A 43 -1.84 7.02 -12.91
C ARG A 43 -1.47 8.44 -12.51
N GLU A 44 -2.30 9.07 -11.68
CA GLU A 44 -2.09 10.45 -11.26
C GLU A 44 -0.86 10.62 -10.39
N HIS A 45 -0.68 9.74 -9.41
CA HIS A 45 0.36 9.90 -8.39
C HIS A 45 1.65 9.15 -8.71
N GLN A 46 1.60 8.08 -9.48
CA GLN A 46 2.76 7.23 -9.78
C GLN A 46 3.56 6.86 -8.52
N PRO A 47 2.93 6.16 -7.56
CA PRO A 47 3.54 5.92 -6.26
C PRO A 47 4.75 4.99 -6.33
N ASP A 48 5.61 5.10 -5.34
CA ASP A 48 6.73 4.19 -5.12
C ASP A 48 6.35 2.97 -4.29
N LEU A 49 5.23 3.07 -3.57
CA LEU A 49 4.69 2.01 -2.72
C LEU A 49 3.17 2.14 -2.63
N ILE A 50 2.49 1.01 -2.57
CA ILE A 50 1.05 0.97 -2.31
C ILE A 50 0.80 0.22 -1.00
N LEU A 51 0.04 0.83 -0.10
CA LEU A 51 -0.56 0.15 1.05
C LEU A 51 -2.00 -0.19 0.68
N LEU A 52 -2.33 -1.48 0.64
CA LEU A 52 -3.59 -1.96 0.08
C LEU A 52 -4.37 -2.77 1.10
N ASP A 53 -5.62 -2.37 1.38
CA ASP A 53 -6.58 -3.21 2.08
C ASP A 53 -7.26 -4.16 1.08
N LEU A 54 -7.35 -5.43 1.43
CA LEU A 54 -7.99 -6.45 0.59
C LEU A 54 -9.51 -6.42 0.67
N MET A 55 -10.08 -5.78 1.70
CA MET A 55 -11.52 -5.75 1.94
C MET A 55 -12.10 -4.39 1.58
N MET A 56 -12.13 -4.09 0.28
CA MET A 56 -12.76 -2.86 -0.21
C MET A 56 -14.05 -3.17 -0.97
N PRO A 57 -15.10 -2.34 -0.79
CA PRO A 57 -16.35 -2.53 -1.56
C PRO A 57 -16.11 -2.44 -3.06
N TYR A 58 -16.88 -3.21 -3.82
CA TYR A 58 -16.94 -3.23 -5.29
C TYR A 58 -15.75 -3.84 -6.01
N LEU A 59 -14.58 -3.89 -5.39
CA LEU A 59 -13.41 -4.57 -5.95
C LEU A 59 -12.80 -5.46 -4.87
N ASP A 60 -12.45 -6.68 -5.26
CA ASP A 60 -11.61 -7.54 -4.44
C ASP A 60 -10.16 -7.06 -4.60
N GLY A 61 -9.49 -6.77 -3.49
CA GLY A 61 -8.08 -6.38 -3.52
C GLY A 61 -7.17 -7.39 -4.21
N ARG A 62 -7.55 -8.67 -4.22
CA ARG A 62 -6.83 -9.71 -4.96
C ARG A 62 -6.90 -9.48 -6.47
N ASP A 63 -8.04 -9.05 -6.99
CA ASP A 63 -8.20 -8.73 -8.40
C ASP A 63 -7.37 -7.49 -8.78
N GLU A 64 -7.30 -6.51 -7.91
CA GLU A 64 -6.44 -5.33 -8.09
C GLU A 64 -4.97 -5.73 -8.19
N LEU A 65 -4.50 -6.63 -7.32
CA LEU A 65 -3.13 -7.14 -7.38
C LEU A 65 -2.83 -7.86 -8.69
N LYS A 66 -3.76 -8.68 -9.17
CA LYS A 66 -3.61 -9.37 -10.44
C LYS A 66 -3.54 -8.40 -11.62
N LEU A 67 -4.40 -7.38 -11.61
CA LEU A 67 -4.43 -6.37 -12.65
C LEU A 67 -3.15 -5.53 -12.66
N MET A 68 -2.64 -5.19 -11.49
CA MET A 68 -1.36 -4.50 -11.37
C MET A 68 -0.19 -5.30 -11.96
N ALA A 69 -0.15 -6.59 -11.69
CA ALA A 69 0.89 -7.46 -12.20
C ALA A 69 0.86 -7.57 -13.73
N MET A 70 -0.30 -7.40 -14.34
CA MET A 70 -0.50 -7.56 -15.78
C MET A 70 -0.37 -6.26 -16.60
N GLY A 71 -0.52 -5.10 -15.96
CA GLY A 71 -0.77 -3.85 -16.68
C GLY A 71 0.25 -2.73 -16.52
N THR A 72 1.33 -2.92 -15.76
CA THR A 72 2.31 -1.86 -15.57
C THR A 72 3.71 -2.33 -15.94
N ASP A 73 4.40 -1.53 -16.75
CA ASP A 73 5.81 -1.71 -17.05
C ASP A 73 6.69 -1.50 -15.81
N ARG A 74 6.11 -0.99 -14.73
CA ARG A 74 6.79 -0.70 -13.48
C ARG A 74 6.19 -1.53 -12.37
N GLN A 75 7.00 -2.40 -11.78
CA GLN A 75 6.60 -3.14 -10.59
C GLN A 75 6.65 -2.21 -9.37
N ILE A 76 5.46 -1.85 -8.89
CA ILE A 76 5.33 -1.07 -7.67
C ILE A 76 5.15 -2.03 -6.51
N PRO A 77 6.01 -2.00 -5.48
CA PRO A 77 5.84 -2.88 -4.33
C PRO A 77 4.54 -2.56 -3.60
N VAL A 78 3.91 -3.61 -3.07
CA VAL A 78 2.64 -3.52 -2.34
C VAL A 78 2.83 -4.11 -0.96
N ILE A 79 2.38 -3.37 0.06
CA ILE A 79 2.21 -3.89 1.42
C ILE A 79 0.71 -4.02 1.65
N VAL A 80 0.26 -5.24 1.91
CA VAL A 80 -1.14 -5.50 2.24
C VAL A 80 -1.36 -5.20 3.71
N VAL A 81 -2.40 -4.41 4.03
CA VAL A 81 -2.80 -4.09 5.41
C VAL A 81 -4.28 -4.44 5.55
N THR A 82 -4.59 -5.55 6.19
CA THR A 82 -5.94 -6.10 6.13
C THR A 82 -6.43 -6.68 7.46
N ALA A 83 -7.74 -6.59 7.69
CA ALA A 83 -8.43 -7.32 8.76
C ALA A 83 -8.88 -8.72 8.30
N ASP A 84 -8.73 -9.06 7.02
CA ASP A 84 -9.13 -10.36 6.48
C ASP A 84 -8.16 -11.45 6.93
N VAL A 85 -8.53 -12.17 7.99
CA VAL A 85 -7.72 -13.26 8.54
C VAL A 85 -7.61 -14.45 7.58
N SER A 86 -8.51 -14.58 6.62
CA SER A 86 -8.41 -15.65 5.62
C SER A 86 -7.21 -15.49 4.69
N ALA A 87 -6.65 -14.28 4.61
CA ALA A 87 -5.43 -14.01 3.83
C ALA A 87 -4.24 -14.86 4.30
N VAL A 88 -4.22 -15.29 5.56
CA VAL A 88 -3.18 -16.21 6.10
C VAL A 88 -3.05 -17.46 5.24
N ASN A 89 -4.15 -17.97 4.72
CA ASN A 89 -4.17 -19.19 3.91
C ASN A 89 -3.69 -18.97 2.47
N HIS A 90 -3.47 -17.71 2.07
CA HIS A 90 -3.13 -17.32 0.70
C HIS A 90 -1.86 -16.48 0.62
N GLU A 91 -1.07 -16.40 1.68
CA GLU A 91 0.12 -15.55 1.72
C GLU A 91 1.11 -15.88 0.61
N LYS A 92 1.31 -17.15 0.32
CA LYS A 92 2.19 -17.58 -0.76
C LYS A 92 1.77 -17.00 -2.10
N GLU A 93 0.48 -17.02 -2.40
CA GLU A 93 -0.07 -16.46 -3.64
C GLU A 93 0.16 -14.95 -3.73
N PHE A 94 0.00 -14.24 -2.61
CA PHE A 94 0.24 -12.81 -2.55
C PHE A 94 1.71 -12.47 -2.79
N TYR A 95 2.63 -13.19 -2.15
CA TYR A 95 4.06 -12.98 -2.37
C TYR A 95 4.47 -13.30 -3.80
N GLU A 96 3.93 -14.34 -4.39
CA GLU A 96 4.15 -14.69 -5.80
C GLU A 96 3.62 -13.60 -6.75
N ALA A 97 2.55 -12.90 -6.37
CA ALA A 97 1.98 -11.80 -7.14
C ALA A 97 2.76 -10.48 -7.02
N GLY A 98 3.76 -10.43 -6.13
CA GLY A 98 4.62 -9.25 -5.97
C GLY A 98 4.38 -8.46 -4.70
N VAL A 99 3.57 -8.97 -3.76
CA VAL A 99 3.38 -8.34 -2.45
C VAL A 99 4.68 -8.45 -1.66
N ALA A 100 5.14 -7.32 -1.10
CA ALA A 100 6.36 -7.27 -0.30
C ALA A 100 6.14 -7.75 1.14
N HIS A 101 5.06 -7.31 1.76
CA HIS A 101 4.69 -7.67 3.13
C HIS A 101 3.19 -7.73 3.30
N ILE A 102 2.74 -8.51 4.29
CA ILE A 102 1.34 -8.59 4.69
C ILE A 102 1.25 -8.25 6.17
N ILE A 103 0.43 -7.27 6.50
CA ILE A 103 0.19 -6.80 7.87
C ILE A 103 -1.28 -7.00 8.19
N TYR A 104 -1.57 -7.60 9.35
CA TYR A 104 -2.94 -7.83 9.80
C TYR A 104 -3.36 -6.76 10.80
N LYS A 105 -4.59 -6.28 10.67
CA LYS A 105 -5.21 -5.36 11.62
C LYS A 105 -5.69 -6.13 12.86
N PRO A 106 -5.55 -5.60 14.08
CA PRO A 106 -4.85 -4.36 14.44
C PRO A 106 -3.34 -4.54 14.35
N PHE A 107 -2.63 -3.48 13.95
CA PHE A 107 -1.18 -3.53 13.74
C PHE A 107 -0.45 -2.52 14.63
N ASP A 108 0.84 -2.76 14.81
CA ASP A 108 1.75 -1.81 15.45
C ASP A 108 2.22 -0.80 14.39
N LEU A 109 1.95 0.48 14.62
CA LEU A 109 2.27 1.54 13.67
C LEU A 109 3.77 1.66 13.44
N ASP A 110 4.58 1.53 14.49
CA ASP A 110 6.04 1.60 14.37
C ASP A 110 6.59 0.45 13.52
N LYS A 111 6.02 -0.73 13.64
CA LYS A 111 6.38 -1.86 12.78
C LYS A 111 6.02 -1.60 11.33
N LEU A 112 4.84 -1.04 11.08
CA LEU A 112 4.42 -0.71 9.72
C LEU A 112 5.35 0.30 9.10
N VAL A 113 5.68 1.38 9.80
CA VAL A 113 6.63 2.38 9.35
C VAL A 113 8.01 1.76 9.04
N GLY A 114 8.47 0.86 9.93
CA GLY A 114 9.73 0.13 9.72
C GLY A 114 9.72 -0.71 8.45
N LEU A 115 8.61 -1.40 8.16
CA LEU A 115 8.47 -2.20 6.94
C LEU A 115 8.43 -1.33 5.69
N VAL A 116 7.80 -0.16 5.75
CA VAL A 116 7.82 0.81 4.64
C VAL A 116 9.26 1.23 4.34
N LYS A 117 10.02 1.61 5.35
CA LYS A 117 11.44 1.99 5.20
C LYS A 117 12.28 0.84 4.66
N GLN A 118 12.03 -0.36 5.10
CA GLN A 118 12.72 -1.56 4.60
C GLN A 118 12.41 -1.81 3.13
N THR A 119 11.20 -1.52 2.69
CA THR A 119 10.73 -1.80 1.34
C THR A 119 11.20 -0.78 0.32
N ILE A 120 11.08 0.51 0.64
CA ILE A 120 11.41 1.60 -0.29
C ILE A 120 12.51 2.53 0.20
N GLY A 121 13.07 2.30 1.38
CA GLY A 121 14.13 3.13 1.95
C GLY A 121 13.60 4.42 2.60
N GLU A 122 14.51 5.29 2.95
CA GLU A 122 14.20 6.57 3.58
C GLU A 122 13.37 7.46 2.66
N PRO A 123 12.56 8.40 3.22
CA PRO A 123 11.61 9.19 2.43
C PRO A 123 12.23 10.06 1.35
N GLU A 124 13.44 10.53 1.55
CA GLU A 124 14.15 11.37 0.58
C GLU A 124 15.53 10.81 0.30
N GLU A 125 15.92 10.85 -0.98
CA GLU A 125 17.32 10.65 -1.33
C GLU A 125 18.10 11.88 -0.89
N ARG A 126 19.03 11.68 0.06
CA ARG A 126 19.96 12.73 0.43
C ARG A 126 20.96 12.93 -0.69
N LYS A 127 20.91 14.09 -1.31
CA LYS A 127 22.04 14.57 -2.10
C LYS A 127 23.14 14.98 -1.15
N VAL A 128 24.19 14.27 -1.18
CA VAL A 128 25.40 14.63 -0.46
C VAL A 128 26.12 15.73 -1.23
#